data_1741156fb14663b7a40594062517584e
#
_entry.id   1741156fb14663b7a40594062517584e
#
_cell.length_a   1.000
_cell.length_b   1.000
_cell.length_c   1.000
_cell.angle_alpha   90.00
_cell.angle_beta   90.00
_cell.angle_gamma   90.00
#
_symmetry.space_group_name_H-M   'P 1'
#
loop_
_entity.id
_entity.type
_entity.pdbx_description
1 polymer ?
#
loop_
_entity_poly.entity_id
_entity_poly.type
_entity_poly.pdbx_seq_one_letter_code
_entity_poly.pdbx_strand_id
1 'polypeptide(L)'
;MNFTYRNNHSEEQTNNSQECNNLFVYGTLQHGQSRNYILKGLTFQKASLSGYRKISLSHLGFPIIIQDKKSKVKGEVYFGLDNSLFQEIDVIEGEGSLYHRLLVNVETLEGESLLAFVYCPSQSLIDSYLK
;
A
#
# COMPACT_ATOMS: atom_id res chain seq x y z
N MET A 1 -8.36 27.44 1.05
CA MET A 1 -8.45 27.06 1.58
C MET A 1 -8.53 27.33 2.29
N ASN A 2 -8.21 26.80 1.57
CA ASN A 2 -8.25 26.62 2.14
C ASN A 2 -8.19 26.90 2.58
N PHE A 3 -8.09 26.50 1.80
CA PHE A 3 -8.08 26.44 2.37
C PHE A 3 -7.85 26.83 2.62
N THR A 4 -7.46 26.66 2.11
CA THR A 4 -7.37 26.36 2.56
C THR A 4 -7.18 26.61 3.02
N TYR A 5 -6.85 26.33 2.47
CA TYR A 5 -6.81 26.07 3.10
C TYR A 5 -6.52 26.32 3.50
N ARG A 6 -6.24 26.13 3.23
CA ARG A 6 -6.11 25.84 3.74
C ARG A 6 -5.71 25.77 4.30
N ASN A 7 -5.43 25.98 3.92
CA ASN A 7 -5.23 25.56 4.55
C ASN A 7 -4.77 25.62 5.11
N ASN A 8 -4.62 25.66 4.76
CA ASN A 8 -4.50 25.23 5.28
C ASN A 8 -4.14 25.17 5.87
N HIS A 9 -3.97 24.72 5.65
CA HIS A 9 -3.89 24.17 6.18
C HIS A 9 -3.81 23.86 6.63
N SER A 10 -3.94 23.76 6.07
CA SER A 10 -4.12 22.97 6.48
C SER A 10 -4.24 22.74 6.72
N GLU A 11 -4.44 22.38 6.46
CA GLU A 11 -4.76 21.72 6.64
C GLU A 11 -4.57 21.30 6.62
N GLU A 12 -4.54 21.20 6.49
CA GLU A 12 -4.39 20.63 6.38
C GLU A 12 -4.12 19.95 6.51
N GLN A 13 -3.97 19.82 6.58
CA GLN A 13 -3.64 18.97 6.43
C GLN A 13 -3.87 17.72 6.22
N THR A 14 -4.02 16.84 6.11
CA THR A 14 -4.63 15.59 5.69
C THR A 14 -4.91 15.49 4.21
N ASN A 15 -5.04 16.51 3.59
CA ASN A 15 -5.41 16.54 2.18
C ASN A 15 -4.33 16.02 1.26
N ASN A 16 -3.08 16.09 1.67
CA ASN A 16 -1.99 15.61 0.83
C ASN A 16 -2.06 14.11 0.59
N SER A 17 -2.44 13.32 1.59
CA SER A 17 -2.55 11.88 1.41
C SER A 17 -3.66 11.51 0.45
N GLN A 18 -4.70 12.35 0.35
CA GLN A 18 -5.81 12.10 -0.56
C GLN A 18 -5.45 12.37 -2.02
N GLU A 19 -4.35 13.06 -2.25
CA GLU A 19 -3.90 13.35 -3.61
C GLU A 19 -3.00 12.26 -4.17
N CYS A 20 -2.60 11.30 -3.37
CA CYS A 20 -1.77 10.20 -3.85
C CYS A 20 -2.67 9.15 -4.50
N ASN A 21 -2.35 8.82 -5.75
CA ASN A 21 -3.12 7.85 -6.54
C ASN A 21 -2.33 6.60 -6.85
N ASN A 22 -1.26 6.36 -6.10
CA ASN A 22 -0.37 5.21 -6.32
C ASN A 22 -0.56 4.17 -5.24
N LEU A 23 -0.48 2.90 -5.63
CA LEU A 23 -0.59 1.77 -4.70
C LEU A 23 0.56 0.80 -4.92
N PHE A 24 1.31 0.52 -3.86
CA PHE A 24 2.35 -0.51 -3.89
C PHE A 24 1.73 -1.83 -3.44
N VAL A 25 1.88 -2.87 -4.26
CA VAL A 25 1.32 -4.19 -4.01
C VAL A 25 2.43 -5.23 -3.97
N TYR A 26 2.31 -6.19 -3.07
CA TYR A 26 3.33 -7.21 -2.86
C TYR A 26 2.75 -8.63 -2.74
N GLY A 27 1.44 -8.78 -2.95
CA GLY A 27 0.74 -10.06 -2.80
C GLY A 27 -0.20 -10.33 -3.95
N THR A 28 -1.45 -10.68 -3.63
CA THR A 28 -2.41 -11.17 -4.63
C THR A 28 -2.89 -10.10 -5.61
N LEU A 29 -2.62 -8.83 -5.33
CA LEU A 29 -2.94 -7.75 -6.27
C LEU A 29 -1.88 -7.58 -7.36
N GLN A 30 -0.72 -8.23 -7.23
CA GLN A 30 0.34 -8.12 -8.24
C GLN A 30 -0.09 -8.72 -9.57
N HIS A 31 0.55 -8.23 -10.63
CA HIS A 31 0.32 -8.72 -12.00
C HIS A 31 0.45 -10.24 -12.04
N GLY A 32 -0.55 -10.90 -12.61
CA GLY A 32 -0.58 -12.37 -12.72
C GLY A 32 -1.12 -13.08 -11.49
N GLN A 33 -1.43 -12.37 -10.42
CA GLN A 33 -1.97 -12.96 -9.21
C GLN A 33 -3.50 -12.89 -9.18
N SER A 34 -4.10 -13.59 -8.21
CA SER A 34 -5.55 -13.86 -8.21
C SER A 34 -6.43 -12.63 -8.14
N ARG A 35 -5.97 -11.55 -7.49
CA ARG A 35 -6.77 -10.33 -7.34
C ARG A 35 -6.34 -9.19 -8.25
N ASN A 36 -5.43 -9.46 -9.17
CA ASN A 36 -4.92 -8.39 -10.05
C ASN A 36 -6.02 -7.78 -10.90
N TYR A 37 -7.10 -8.52 -11.17
CA TYR A 37 -8.21 -8.02 -11.98
C TYR A 37 -8.80 -6.71 -11.42
N ILE A 38 -8.67 -6.46 -10.13
CA ILE A 38 -9.16 -5.24 -9.49
C ILE A 38 -8.43 -4.01 -10.04
N LEU A 39 -7.18 -4.19 -10.45
CA LEU A 39 -6.33 -3.11 -10.96
C LEU A 39 -6.27 -3.08 -12.49
N LYS A 40 -7.19 -3.77 -13.15
CA LYS A 40 -7.21 -3.87 -14.61
C LYS A 40 -7.29 -2.49 -15.25
N GLY A 41 -6.49 -2.29 -16.27
CA GLY A 41 -6.47 -1.02 -17.01
C GLY A 41 -5.51 0.02 -16.46
N LEU A 42 -4.91 -0.24 -15.31
CA LEU A 42 -3.94 0.69 -14.74
C LEU A 42 -2.52 0.30 -15.14
N THR A 43 -1.66 1.29 -15.28
CA THR A 43 -0.24 1.05 -15.54
C THR A 43 0.49 0.79 -14.25
N PHE A 44 1.61 0.09 -14.33
CA PHE A 44 2.42 -0.21 -13.15
C PHE A 44 3.89 -0.33 -13.50
N GLN A 45 4.73 -0.26 -12.48
CA GLN A 45 6.17 -0.49 -12.60
C GLN A 45 6.61 -1.37 -11.45
N LYS A 46 7.66 -2.15 -11.67
CA LYS A 46 8.27 -2.89 -10.57
C LYS A 46 8.95 -1.90 -9.63
N ALA A 47 8.84 -2.18 -8.33
CA ALA A 47 9.33 -1.28 -7.30
C ALA A 47 9.70 -2.06 -6.05
N SER A 48 10.33 -1.37 -5.10
CA SER A 48 10.66 -1.96 -3.80
C SER A 48 10.32 -1.00 -2.68
N LEU A 49 10.03 -1.56 -1.53
CA LEU A 49 9.75 -0.82 -0.29
C LEU A 49 10.81 -1.19 0.73
N SER A 50 11.67 -0.24 1.07
CA SER A 50 12.73 -0.44 2.06
C SER A 50 12.17 -0.32 3.48
N GLY A 51 12.79 -1.02 4.41
CA GLY A 51 12.41 -0.93 5.81
C GLY A 51 11.34 -1.93 6.22
N TYR A 52 11.04 -2.88 5.35
CA TYR A 52 10.04 -3.92 5.61
C TYR A 52 10.54 -5.25 5.08
N ARG A 53 10.02 -6.32 5.65
CA ARG A 53 10.32 -7.69 5.23
C ARG A 53 9.01 -8.44 4.97
N LYS A 54 8.96 -9.18 3.89
CA LYS A 54 7.77 -9.96 3.53
C LYS A 54 7.85 -11.33 4.18
N ILE A 55 6.74 -11.74 4.80
CA ILE A 55 6.58 -13.05 5.41
C ILE A 55 5.46 -13.78 4.68
N SER A 56 5.76 -14.98 4.20
CA SER A 56 4.76 -15.84 3.58
C SER A 56 4.55 -17.05 4.48
N LEU A 57 3.39 -17.11 5.09
CA LEU A 57 3.04 -18.22 5.99
C LEU A 57 2.05 -19.11 5.26
N SER A 58 2.35 -20.40 5.18
CA SER A 58 1.58 -21.35 4.36
C SER A 58 0.10 -21.37 4.72
N HIS A 59 -0.21 -21.23 6.00
CA HIS A 59 -1.61 -21.32 6.46
C HIS A 59 -2.42 -20.04 6.23
N LEU A 60 -1.77 -18.94 5.78
CA LEU A 60 -2.48 -17.69 5.51
C LEU A 60 -2.98 -17.58 4.09
N GLY A 61 -2.31 -18.22 3.15
CA GLY A 61 -2.63 -18.08 1.75
C GLY A 61 -2.27 -16.72 1.14
N PHE A 62 -1.66 -15.83 1.91
CA PHE A 62 -1.23 -14.51 1.43
C PHE A 62 -0.07 -14.00 2.28
N PRO A 63 0.80 -13.15 1.71
CA PRO A 63 1.93 -12.63 2.48
C PRO A 63 1.53 -11.44 3.34
N ILE A 64 2.32 -11.20 4.39
CA ILE A 64 2.23 -9.98 5.18
C ILE A 64 3.61 -9.32 5.18
N ILE A 65 3.67 -8.04 5.54
CA ILE A 65 4.95 -7.35 5.71
C ILE A 65 5.07 -6.83 7.14
N ILE A 66 6.28 -6.85 7.65
CA ILE A 66 6.58 -6.31 8.99
C ILE A 66 7.78 -5.38 8.87
N GLN A 67 7.89 -4.45 9.80
CA GLN A 67 9.02 -3.53 9.83
C GLN A 67 10.33 -4.28 10.04
N ASP A 68 11.33 -3.96 9.23
CA ASP A 68 12.66 -4.53 9.33
C ASP A 68 13.63 -3.57 8.61
N LYS A 69 14.39 -2.83 9.37
CA LYS A 69 15.26 -1.76 8.83
C LYS A 69 16.27 -2.25 7.80
N LYS A 70 16.63 -3.52 7.83
CA LYS A 70 17.67 -4.08 6.97
C LYS A 70 17.11 -4.77 5.73
N SER A 71 15.82 -4.80 5.58
CA SER A 71 15.18 -5.54 4.49
C SER A 71 14.46 -4.63 3.53
N LYS A 72 14.08 -5.18 2.39
CA LYS A 72 13.20 -4.51 1.46
C LYS A 72 12.23 -5.52 0.85
N VAL A 73 11.08 -5.05 0.45
CA VAL A 73 10.03 -5.87 -0.17
C VAL A 73 9.96 -5.52 -1.64
N LYS A 74 10.05 -6.53 -2.49
CA LYS A 74 9.86 -6.36 -3.93
C LYS A 74 8.38 -6.46 -4.26
N GLY A 75 7.93 -5.59 -5.14
CA GLY A 75 6.53 -5.59 -5.57
C GLY A 75 6.35 -4.73 -6.79
N GLU A 76 5.15 -4.14 -6.88
CA GLU A 76 4.77 -3.32 -8.03
C GLU A 76 4.05 -2.08 -7.54
N VAL A 77 4.30 -0.94 -8.17
CA VAL A 77 3.53 0.27 -7.89
C VAL A 77 2.58 0.51 -9.06
N TYR A 78 1.28 0.64 -8.74
CA TYR A 78 0.23 0.94 -9.71
C TYR A 78 -0.12 2.41 -9.62
N PHE A 79 -0.48 2.99 -10.76
CA PHE A 79 -0.73 4.43 -10.88
C PHE A 79 -2.18 4.68 -11.26
N GLY A 80 -2.72 5.80 -10.81
CA GLY A 80 -4.02 6.27 -11.28
C GLY A 80 -5.23 5.70 -10.56
N LEU A 81 -5.08 5.22 -9.33
CA LEU A 81 -6.24 4.78 -8.57
C LEU A 81 -7.02 5.98 -8.07
N ASP A 82 -8.32 6.00 -8.30
CA ASP A 82 -9.18 7.04 -7.74
C ASP A 82 -9.68 6.63 -6.36
N ASN A 83 -10.37 7.54 -5.69
CA ASN A 83 -10.87 7.29 -4.34
C ASN A 83 -11.85 6.13 -4.29
N SER A 84 -12.67 5.98 -5.31
CA SER A 84 -13.63 4.89 -5.37
C SER A 84 -12.94 3.54 -5.40
N LEU A 85 -11.88 3.43 -6.17
CA LEU A 85 -11.10 2.18 -6.24
C LEU A 85 -10.38 1.90 -4.93
N PHE A 86 -9.81 2.92 -4.30
CA PHE A 86 -9.20 2.74 -2.98
C PHE A 86 -10.21 2.26 -1.95
N GLN A 87 -11.42 2.81 -1.96
CA GLN A 87 -12.46 2.39 -1.03
C GLN A 87 -12.84 0.93 -1.24
N GLU A 88 -12.90 0.50 -2.49
CA GLU A 88 -13.21 -0.89 -2.82
C GLU A 88 -12.11 -1.82 -2.30
N ILE A 89 -10.85 -1.46 -2.49
CA ILE A 89 -9.73 -2.28 -2.02
C ILE A 89 -9.67 -2.26 -0.49
N ASP A 90 -9.95 -1.12 0.14
CA ASP A 90 -10.02 -1.03 1.61
C ASP A 90 -10.99 -2.06 2.18
N VAL A 91 -12.13 -2.22 1.57
CA VAL A 91 -13.12 -3.22 2.01
C VAL A 91 -12.56 -4.63 1.88
N ILE A 92 -11.92 -4.92 0.75
CA ILE A 92 -11.34 -6.24 0.49
C ILE A 92 -10.24 -6.56 1.50
N GLU A 93 -9.42 -5.57 1.83
CA GLU A 93 -8.29 -5.76 2.75
C GLU A 93 -8.70 -5.69 4.22
N GLY A 94 -9.95 -5.32 4.51
CA GLY A 94 -10.40 -5.15 5.90
C GLY A 94 -9.70 -4.00 6.59
N GLU A 95 -9.59 -2.88 5.90
CA GLU A 95 -8.87 -1.70 6.39
C GLU A 95 -9.43 -1.25 7.74
N GLY A 96 -8.52 -1.00 8.69
CA GLY A 96 -8.88 -0.61 10.04
C GLY A 96 -8.97 -1.76 11.02
N SER A 97 -9.12 -3.00 10.53
CA SER A 97 -9.16 -4.18 11.41
C SER A 97 -8.08 -5.20 11.07
N LEU A 98 -7.96 -5.59 9.80
CA LEU A 98 -6.94 -6.56 9.37
C LEU A 98 -5.70 -5.87 8.84
N TYR A 99 -5.91 -4.84 8.01
CA TYR A 99 -4.80 -4.09 7.39
C TYR A 99 -5.07 -2.61 7.56
N HIS A 100 -3.99 -1.83 7.52
CA HIS A 100 -4.05 -0.37 7.47
C HIS A 100 -3.42 0.10 6.18
N ARG A 101 -4.04 1.06 5.52
CA ARG A 101 -3.49 1.68 4.32
C ARG A 101 -2.61 2.86 4.74
N LEU A 102 -1.31 2.74 4.50
CA LEU A 102 -0.31 3.73 4.93
C LEU A 102 0.39 4.32 3.71
N LEU A 103 0.80 5.57 3.84
CA LEU A 103 1.56 6.26 2.80
C LEU A 103 3.05 6.05 3.06
N VAL A 104 3.76 5.57 2.05
CA VAL A 104 5.19 5.25 2.16
C VAL A 104 5.93 5.73 0.91
N ASN A 105 7.24 5.73 0.96
CA ASN A 105 8.08 5.95 -0.21
C ASN A 105 8.51 4.61 -0.78
N VAL A 106 8.36 4.45 -2.09
CA VAL A 106 8.84 3.27 -2.78
C VAL A 106 9.84 3.70 -3.86
N GLU A 107 10.68 2.78 -4.28
CA GLU A 107 11.69 3.05 -5.30
C GLU A 107 11.44 2.14 -6.51
N THR A 108 11.34 2.72 -7.70
CA THR A 108 11.19 1.94 -8.93
C THR A 108 12.53 1.33 -9.32
N LEU A 109 12.52 0.37 -10.24
CA LEU A 109 13.75 -0.23 -10.74
C LEU A 109 14.66 0.80 -11.41
N GLU A 110 14.11 1.90 -11.89
CA GLU A 110 14.87 2.95 -12.52
C GLU A 110 15.46 3.94 -11.52
N GLY A 111 15.21 3.72 -10.23
CA GLY A 111 15.76 4.58 -9.17
C GLY A 111 14.90 5.77 -8.80
N GLU A 112 13.68 5.85 -9.32
CA GLU A 112 12.77 6.95 -9.00
C GLU A 112 12.09 6.68 -7.68
N SER A 113 12.04 7.70 -6.81
CA SER A 113 11.39 7.61 -5.50
C SER A 113 9.99 8.20 -5.60
N LEU A 114 8.98 7.44 -5.17
CA LEU A 114 7.58 7.82 -5.29
C LEU A 114 6.84 7.58 -3.98
N LEU A 115 5.84 8.44 -3.72
CA LEU A 115 4.88 8.15 -2.66
C LEU A 115 3.83 7.16 -3.17
N ALA A 116 3.49 6.21 -2.35
CA ALA A 116 2.44 5.24 -2.67
C ALA A 116 1.80 4.76 -1.38
N PHE A 117 0.53 4.36 -1.48
CA PHE A 117 -0.11 3.67 -0.37
C PHE A 117 0.30 2.21 -0.38
N VAL A 118 0.33 1.60 0.81
CA VAL A 118 0.58 0.17 0.97
C VAL A 118 -0.34 -0.33 2.08
N TYR A 119 -0.80 -1.57 1.97
CA TYR A 119 -1.60 -2.19 3.02
C TYR A 119 -0.67 -2.97 3.93
N CYS A 120 -0.59 -2.54 5.19
CA CYS A 120 0.22 -3.19 6.21
C CYS A 120 -0.69 -3.91 7.20
N PRO A 121 -0.30 -5.10 7.69
CA PRO A 121 -1.15 -5.81 8.65
C PRO A 121 -1.28 -5.04 9.95
N SER A 122 -2.45 -5.14 10.58
CA SER A 122 -2.66 -4.58 11.91
C SER A 122 -1.82 -5.33 12.93
N GLN A 123 -1.57 -4.70 14.08
CA GLN A 123 -0.83 -5.37 15.16
C GLN A 123 -1.56 -6.63 15.62
N SER A 124 -2.88 -6.60 15.66
CA SER A 124 -3.68 -7.78 16.03
C SER A 124 -3.45 -8.94 15.07
N LEU A 125 -3.38 -8.64 13.77
CA LEU A 125 -3.15 -9.65 12.75
C LEU A 125 -1.74 -10.24 12.91
N ILE A 126 -0.74 -9.39 13.10
CA ILE A 126 0.63 -9.82 13.31
C ILE A 126 0.71 -10.74 14.53
N ASP A 127 0.10 -10.33 15.64
CA ASP A 127 0.15 -11.10 16.90
C ASP A 127 -0.51 -12.46 16.75
N SER A 128 -1.60 -12.53 15.98
CA SER A 128 -2.30 -13.80 15.78
C SER A 128 -1.47 -14.81 14.99
N TYR A 129 -0.57 -14.34 14.12
CA TYR A 129 0.18 -15.21 13.21
C TYR A 129 1.60 -15.52 13.68
N LEU A 130 2.18 -14.64 14.46
CA LEU A 130 3.58 -14.82 14.87
C LEU A 130 3.74 -15.39 16.26
N LYS A 131 2.67 -15.79 16.86
CA LYS A 131 2.73 -16.46 18.18
C LYS A 131 3.15 -17.90 18.06
#